data_4bd298ae08470f15bd922666abec4395
#
_entry.id   4bd298ae08470f15bd922666abec4395
#
_cell.length_a   1.000
_cell.length_b   1.000
_cell.length_c   1.000
_cell.angle_alpha   90.00
_cell.angle_beta   90.00
_cell.angle_gamma   90.00
#
_symmetry.space_group_name_H-M   'P 1'
#
loop_
_entity.id
_entity.type
_entity.pdbx_description
1 polymer ?
#
loop_
_entity_poly.entity_id
_entity_poly.type
_entity_poly.pdbx_seq_one_letter_code
_entity_poly.pdbx_strand_id
1 'polypeptide(L)'
;KNLSIMTTNAEPVWAEVMISELEGNIITAIFLVMILVIASMGVRVGMLVGLSIPFCFLLTFIILKVIGLEFNFLVMMGLLLGLGMLIDGSIVVTEYADRKISEGLDRKEAYRLASKRMFYPIISSTATTIAAFTPLIFWPGFTGQFMRFLPITVFIVLSASLVLSLIHISEPT
;
A
#
# COMPACT_ATOMS: atom_id res chain seq x y z
N LYS A 1 28.38 -35.48 17.80
CA LYS A 1 26.92 -35.57 18.07
C LYS A 1 26.29 -34.22 18.51
N ASN A 2 27.10 -33.21 18.82
CA ASN A 2 26.61 -31.90 19.33
C ASN A 2 26.51 -30.81 18.25
N LEU A 3 26.92 -31.07 17.02
CA LEU A 3 26.89 -30.08 15.94
C LEU A 3 25.52 -29.97 15.27
N SER A 4 24.68 -31.00 15.33
CA SER A 4 23.34 -30.97 14.71
C SER A 4 22.29 -30.21 15.52
N ILE A 5 22.55 -29.95 16.81
CA ILE A 5 21.60 -29.22 17.69
C ILE A 5 21.76 -27.71 17.57
N MET A 6 22.95 -27.23 17.19
CA MET A 6 23.21 -25.78 17.03
C MET A 6 22.62 -25.19 15.74
N THR A 7 22.44 -25.98 14.69
CA THR A 7 21.87 -25.49 13.43
C THR A 7 20.34 -25.36 13.47
N THR A 8 19.66 -26.17 14.27
CA THR A 8 18.18 -26.18 14.35
C THR A 8 17.61 -24.99 15.12
N ASN A 9 18.40 -24.35 15.99
CA ASN A 9 17.97 -23.15 16.74
C ASN A 9 18.34 -21.83 16.07
N ALA A 10 19.12 -21.83 15.00
CA ALA A 10 19.53 -20.62 14.31
C ALA A 10 18.48 -20.14 13.29
N GLU A 11 17.76 -21.04 12.64
CA GLU A 11 16.76 -20.68 11.63
C GLU A 11 15.61 -19.81 12.16
N PRO A 12 14.97 -20.12 13.30
CA PRO A 12 13.92 -19.25 13.85
C PRO A 12 14.44 -17.89 14.27
N VAL A 13 15.66 -17.79 14.78
CA VAL A 13 16.28 -16.51 15.21
C VAL A 13 16.54 -15.61 14.01
N TRP A 14 17.02 -16.13 12.90
CA TRP A 14 17.20 -15.35 11.66
C TRP A 14 15.89 -14.86 11.08
N ALA A 15 14.84 -15.68 11.12
CA ALA A 15 13.52 -15.28 10.67
C ALA A 15 12.92 -14.15 11.53
N GLU A 16 13.04 -14.25 12.86
CA GLU A 16 12.59 -13.21 13.79
C GLU A 16 13.34 -11.89 13.61
N VAL A 17 14.66 -11.93 13.43
CA VAL A 17 15.47 -10.73 13.17
C VAL A 17 15.06 -10.10 11.85
N MET A 18 14.90 -10.86 10.77
CA MET A 18 14.46 -10.35 9.47
C MET A 18 13.06 -9.72 9.54
N ILE A 19 12.12 -10.33 10.26
CA ILE A 19 10.78 -9.79 10.44
C ILE A 19 10.85 -8.47 11.20
N SER A 20 11.60 -8.41 12.28
CA SER A 20 11.77 -7.18 13.08
C SER A 20 12.42 -6.03 12.29
N GLU A 21 13.42 -6.33 11.47
CA GLU A 21 14.02 -5.32 10.58
C GLU A 21 13.05 -4.82 9.52
N LEU A 22 12.23 -5.71 8.96
CA LEU A 22 11.22 -5.33 7.97
C LEU A 22 10.09 -4.51 8.60
N GLU A 23 9.64 -4.82 9.81
CA GLU A 23 8.69 -4.01 10.57
C GLU A 23 9.23 -2.59 10.78
N GLY A 24 10.48 -2.47 11.20
CA GLY A 24 11.17 -1.18 11.35
C GLY A 24 11.24 -0.39 10.05
N ASN A 25 11.52 -1.06 8.94
CA ASN A 25 11.56 -0.46 7.62
C ASN A 25 10.18 0.02 7.15
N ILE A 26 9.11 -0.74 7.40
CA ILE A 26 7.73 -0.34 7.08
C ILE A 26 7.33 0.90 7.88
N ILE A 27 7.61 0.92 9.19
CA ILE A 27 7.31 2.08 10.05
C ILE A 27 8.08 3.31 9.56
N THR A 28 9.36 3.16 9.27
CA THR A 28 10.21 4.25 8.75
C THR A 28 9.69 4.76 7.41
N ALA A 29 9.29 3.86 6.51
CA ALA A 29 8.73 4.21 5.22
C ALA A 29 7.41 4.98 5.38
N ILE A 30 6.52 4.57 6.29
CA ILE A 30 5.27 5.29 6.59
C ILE A 30 5.56 6.71 7.08
N PHE A 31 6.52 6.90 7.99
CA PHE A 31 6.90 8.22 8.47
C PHE A 31 7.51 9.09 7.36
N LEU A 32 8.42 8.55 6.57
CA LEU A 32 9.04 9.26 5.44
C LEU A 32 8.00 9.74 4.44
N VAL A 33 7.08 8.87 4.09
CA VAL A 33 5.99 9.18 3.18
C VAL A 33 5.06 10.24 3.78
N MET A 34 4.71 10.12 5.06
CA MET A 34 3.88 11.10 5.75
C MET A 34 4.52 12.49 5.72
N ILE A 35 5.82 12.58 5.98
CA ILE A 35 6.60 13.82 5.91
C ILE A 35 6.55 14.39 4.50
N LEU A 36 6.77 13.57 3.48
CA LEU A 36 6.76 13.98 2.07
C LEU A 36 5.39 14.53 1.66
N VAL A 37 4.32 13.84 2.04
CA VAL A 37 2.94 14.25 1.72
C VAL A 37 2.57 15.54 2.46
N ILE A 38 2.95 15.69 3.73
CA ILE A 38 2.75 16.93 4.50
C ILE A 38 3.52 18.09 3.86
N ALA A 39 4.75 17.85 3.42
CA ALA A 39 5.57 18.88 2.78
C ALA A 39 5.01 19.32 1.42
N SER A 40 4.42 18.41 0.65
CA SER A 40 3.88 18.70 -0.69
C SER A 40 2.47 19.28 -0.66
N MET A 41 1.62 18.84 0.26
CA MET A 41 0.16 19.11 0.24
C MET A 41 -0.33 19.90 1.46
N GLY A 42 0.58 20.23 2.38
CA GLY A 42 0.24 20.89 3.63
C GLY A 42 -0.29 19.93 4.71
N VAL A 43 -0.28 20.43 5.96
CA VAL A 43 -0.51 19.61 7.16
C VAL A 43 -1.90 18.96 7.18
N ARG A 44 -2.95 19.66 6.78
CA ARG A 44 -4.33 19.14 6.85
C ARG A 44 -4.54 17.93 5.93
N VAL A 45 -4.16 18.08 4.68
CA VAL A 45 -4.31 17.05 3.66
C VAL A 45 -3.30 15.92 3.89
N GLY A 46 -2.07 16.28 4.24
CA GLY A 46 -1.01 15.33 4.56
C GLY A 46 -1.38 14.41 5.73
N MET A 47 -2.04 14.92 6.78
CA MET A 47 -2.52 14.08 7.87
C MET A 47 -3.65 13.13 7.44
N LEU A 48 -4.59 13.59 6.62
CA LEU A 48 -5.68 12.74 6.13
C LEU A 48 -5.16 11.61 5.25
N VAL A 49 -4.29 11.93 4.30
CA VAL A 49 -3.65 10.93 3.42
C VAL A 49 -2.73 10.02 4.23
N GLY A 50 -1.92 10.56 5.14
CA GLY A 50 -1.04 9.80 6.01
C GLY A 50 -1.79 8.83 6.92
N LEU A 51 -2.96 9.20 7.42
CA LEU A 51 -3.79 8.33 8.24
C LEU A 51 -4.44 7.20 7.42
N SER A 52 -4.69 7.41 6.14
CA SER A 52 -5.26 6.36 5.27
C SER A 52 -4.31 5.17 5.08
N ILE A 53 -3.00 5.38 5.19
CA ILE A 53 -1.98 4.33 5.02
C ILE A 53 -2.11 3.22 6.05
N PRO A 54 -2.09 3.51 7.38
CA PRO A 54 -2.28 2.45 8.38
C PRO A 54 -3.65 1.77 8.26
N PHE A 55 -4.70 2.48 7.87
CA PHE A 55 -6.01 1.86 7.61
C PHE A 55 -5.98 0.90 6.42
N CYS A 56 -5.29 1.24 5.34
CA CYS A 56 -5.05 0.33 4.22
C CYS A 56 -4.32 -0.94 4.65
N PHE A 57 -3.30 -0.81 5.48
CA PHE A 57 -2.55 -1.94 5.97
C PHE A 57 -3.39 -2.83 6.88
N LEU A 58 -4.15 -2.25 7.81
CA LEU A 58 -5.08 -3.00 8.66
C LEU A 58 -6.10 -3.78 7.81
N LEU A 59 -6.70 -3.14 6.82
CA LEU A 59 -7.62 -3.80 5.91
C LEU A 59 -6.93 -4.93 5.13
N THR A 60 -5.71 -4.69 4.66
CA THR A 60 -4.89 -5.70 3.98
C THR A 60 -4.62 -6.90 4.89
N PHE A 61 -4.22 -6.68 6.14
CA PHE A 61 -3.98 -7.76 7.11
C PHE A 61 -5.25 -8.57 7.40
N ILE A 62 -6.40 -7.91 7.51
CA ILE A 62 -7.70 -8.59 7.69
C ILE A 62 -7.98 -9.50 6.48
N ILE A 63 -7.81 -8.99 5.26
CA ILE A 63 -8.03 -9.76 4.03
C ILE A 63 -7.06 -10.93 3.92
N LEU A 64 -5.77 -10.73 4.18
CA LEU A 64 -4.75 -11.79 4.19
C LEU A 64 -5.11 -12.90 5.17
N LYS A 65 -5.55 -12.53 6.37
CA LYS A 65 -5.99 -13.48 7.40
C LYS A 65 -7.23 -14.27 6.97
N VAL A 66 -8.21 -13.62 6.34
CA VAL A 66 -9.43 -14.27 5.84
C VAL A 66 -9.13 -15.27 4.72
N ILE A 67 -8.18 -14.94 3.84
CA ILE A 67 -7.74 -15.82 2.75
C ILE A 67 -6.86 -16.97 3.28
N GLY A 68 -6.37 -16.88 4.52
CA GLY A 68 -5.49 -17.88 5.12
C GLY A 68 -4.03 -17.78 4.63
N LEU A 69 -3.61 -16.62 4.16
CA LEU A 69 -2.23 -16.37 3.80
C LEU A 69 -1.40 -16.04 5.05
N GLU A 70 -0.37 -16.83 5.29
CA GLU A 70 0.56 -16.61 6.38
C GLU A 70 1.45 -15.38 6.13
N PHE A 71 1.75 -14.68 7.20
CA PHE A 71 2.64 -13.52 7.18
C PHE A 71 4.08 -14.01 6.96
N ASN A 72 4.66 -13.65 5.84
CA ASN A 72 6.02 -14.05 5.45
C ASN A 72 6.78 -12.89 4.80
N PHE A 73 8.07 -13.09 4.55
CA PHE A 73 8.96 -12.09 3.95
C PHE A 73 8.40 -11.48 2.66
N LEU A 74 7.80 -12.28 1.77
CA LEU A 74 7.25 -11.78 0.51
C LEU A 74 5.97 -10.96 0.69
N VAL A 75 5.14 -11.31 1.67
CA VAL A 75 4.00 -10.48 2.06
C VAL A 75 4.47 -9.12 2.54
N MET A 76 5.50 -9.07 3.37
CA MET A 76 6.07 -7.81 3.85
C MET A 76 6.69 -6.98 2.72
N MET A 77 7.42 -7.62 1.80
CA MET A 77 7.92 -6.96 0.60
C MET A 77 6.79 -6.42 -0.27
N GLY A 78 5.69 -7.17 -0.42
CA GLY A 78 4.49 -6.73 -1.12
C GLY A 78 3.82 -5.52 -0.46
N LEU A 79 3.78 -5.49 0.87
CA LEU A 79 3.28 -4.34 1.65
C LEU A 79 4.16 -3.10 1.44
N LEU A 80 5.48 -3.27 1.49
CA LEU A 80 6.43 -2.17 1.26
C LEU A 80 6.33 -1.59 -0.15
N LEU A 81 6.23 -2.46 -1.17
CA LEU A 81 5.98 -2.05 -2.55
C LEU A 81 4.63 -1.35 -2.68
N GLY A 82 3.58 -1.93 -2.09
CA GLY A 82 2.24 -1.38 -2.08
C GLY A 82 2.18 0.01 -1.45
N LEU A 83 2.97 0.26 -0.40
CA LEU A 83 3.07 1.57 0.25
C LEU A 83 3.46 2.68 -0.74
N GLY A 84 4.48 2.44 -1.55
CA GLY A 84 4.92 3.42 -2.55
C GLY A 84 3.87 3.73 -3.62
N MET A 85 3.07 2.73 -4.00
CA MET A 85 2.02 2.88 -5.01
C MET A 85 0.69 3.41 -4.46
N LEU A 86 0.47 3.27 -3.15
CA LEU A 86 -0.78 3.63 -2.48
C LEU A 86 -1.02 5.14 -2.45
N ILE A 87 0.06 5.91 -2.43
CA ILE A 87 0.03 7.35 -2.24
C ILE A 87 -0.22 8.08 -3.54
N ASP A 88 0.21 7.53 -4.67
CA ASP A 88 0.11 8.17 -5.98
C ASP A 88 -1.32 8.60 -6.33
N GLY A 89 -2.30 7.75 -6.07
CA GLY A 89 -3.71 8.07 -6.30
C GLY A 89 -4.21 9.25 -5.48
N SER A 90 -3.84 9.30 -4.22
CA SER A 90 -4.23 10.38 -3.30
C SER A 90 -3.57 11.71 -3.66
N ILE A 91 -2.31 11.68 -4.05
CA ILE A 91 -1.55 12.85 -4.50
C ILE A 91 -2.22 13.46 -5.73
N VAL A 92 -2.49 12.66 -6.76
CA VAL A 92 -3.08 13.13 -8.02
C VAL A 92 -4.46 13.76 -7.80
N VAL A 93 -5.31 13.17 -6.97
CA VAL A 93 -6.64 13.74 -6.64
C VAL A 93 -6.50 15.07 -5.94
N THR A 94 -5.60 15.18 -4.97
CA THR A 94 -5.44 16.40 -4.18
C THR A 94 -4.81 17.52 -5.00
N GLU A 95 -3.80 17.21 -5.80
CA GLU A 95 -3.17 18.18 -6.70
C GLU A 95 -4.20 18.77 -7.68
N TYR A 96 -5.05 17.93 -8.25
CA TYR A 96 -6.12 18.39 -9.12
C TYR A 96 -7.14 19.26 -8.37
N ALA A 97 -7.51 18.88 -7.14
CA ALA A 97 -8.41 19.66 -6.31
C ALA A 97 -7.82 21.04 -5.97
N ASP A 98 -6.55 21.09 -5.54
CA ASP A 98 -5.87 22.34 -5.19
C ASP A 98 -5.75 23.28 -6.40
N ARG A 99 -5.49 22.73 -7.58
CA ARG A 99 -5.52 23.49 -8.82
C ARG A 99 -6.90 24.10 -9.08
N LYS A 100 -7.98 23.35 -8.86
CA LYS A 100 -9.35 23.84 -9.04
C LYS A 100 -9.74 24.88 -7.99
N ILE A 101 -9.25 24.76 -6.77
CA ILE A 101 -9.42 25.78 -5.73
C ILE A 101 -8.70 27.07 -6.12
N SER A 102 -7.50 26.98 -6.68
CA SER A 102 -6.76 28.16 -7.15
C SER A 102 -7.42 28.85 -8.37
N GLU A 103 -8.21 28.10 -9.15
CA GLU A 103 -9.05 28.62 -10.23
C GLU A 103 -10.35 29.27 -9.72
N GLY A 104 -10.61 29.27 -8.38
CA GLY A 104 -11.75 29.93 -7.76
C GLY A 104 -12.94 29.01 -7.45
N LEU A 105 -12.82 27.68 -7.62
CA LEU A 105 -13.87 26.75 -7.20
C LEU A 105 -13.93 26.65 -5.67
N ASP A 106 -15.15 26.46 -5.15
CA ASP A 106 -15.33 26.09 -3.75
C ASP A 106 -14.64 24.75 -3.43
N ARG A 107 -14.08 24.67 -2.23
CA ARG A 107 -13.27 23.53 -1.80
C ARG A 107 -14.01 22.19 -1.96
N LYS A 108 -15.26 22.13 -1.52
CA LYS A 108 -16.09 20.93 -1.60
C LYS A 108 -16.33 20.49 -3.04
N GLU A 109 -16.60 21.46 -3.91
CA GLU A 109 -16.85 21.19 -5.33
C GLU A 109 -15.57 20.81 -6.07
N ALA A 110 -14.43 21.41 -5.73
CA ALA A 110 -13.13 21.08 -6.28
C ALA A 110 -12.73 19.61 -5.98
N TYR A 111 -12.89 19.16 -4.74
CA TYR A 111 -12.63 17.77 -4.38
C TYR A 111 -13.59 16.77 -5.04
N ARG A 112 -14.88 17.11 -5.11
CA ARG A 112 -15.88 16.30 -5.83
C ARG A 112 -15.54 16.14 -7.31
N LEU A 113 -15.11 17.23 -7.94
CA LEU A 113 -14.71 17.23 -9.35
C LEU A 113 -13.41 16.45 -9.56
N ALA A 114 -12.42 16.64 -8.69
CA ALA A 114 -11.15 15.94 -8.71
C ALA A 114 -11.35 14.43 -8.66
N SER A 115 -12.14 13.97 -7.71
CA SER A 115 -12.48 12.57 -7.53
C SER A 115 -13.11 11.95 -8.77
N LYS A 116 -14.12 12.61 -9.31
CA LYS A 116 -14.81 12.15 -10.51
C LYS A 116 -13.88 12.12 -11.73
N ARG A 117 -13.01 13.12 -11.85
CA ARG A 117 -12.12 13.25 -13.02
C ARG A 117 -10.94 12.28 -12.94
N MET A 118 -10.39 12.04 -11.74
CA MET A 118 -9.22 11.20 -11.53
C MET A 118 -9.56 9.71 -11.32
N PHE A 119 -10.84 9.37 -11.20
CA PHE A 119 -11.29 8.00 -11.02
C PHE A 119 -10.77 7.04 -12.11
N TYR A 120 -10.99 7.36 -13.37
CA TYR A 120 -10.54 6.53 -14.49
C TYR A 120 -9.01 6.42 -14.61
N PRO A 121 -8.23 7.52 -14.54
CA PRO A 121 -6.78 7.44 -14.50
C PRO A 121 -6.23 6.55 -13.39
N ILE A 122 -6.77 6.66 -12.17
CA ILE A 122 -6.32 5.87 -11.02
C ILE A 122 -6.64 4.39 -11.21
N ILE A 123 -7.85 4.04 -11.63
CA ILE A 123 -8.19 2.64 -11.91
C ILE A 123 -7.32 2.08 -13.04
N SER A 124 -7.12 2.83 -14.10
CA SER A 124 -6.28 2.41 -15.23
C SER A 124 -4.83 2.17 -14.80
N SER A 125 -4.25 3.09 -14.01
CA SER A 125 -2.90 2.94 -13.46
C SER A 125 -2.80 1.71 -12.56
N THR A 126 -3.73 1.54 -11.63
CA THR A 126 -3.80 0.37 -10.74
C THR A 126 -3.94 -0.93 -11.54
N ALA A 127 -4.81 -0.97 -12.53
CA ALA A 127 -5.00 -2.14 -13.39
C ALA A 127 -3.72 -2.49 -14.17
N THR A 128 -3.01 -1.49 -14.68
CA THR A 128 -1.73 -1.68 -15.37
C THR A 128 -0.67 -2.25 -14.44
N THR A 129 -0.58 -1.75 -13.21
CA THR A 129 0.34 -2.27 -12.19
C THR A 129 0.02 -3.72 -11.84
N ILE A 130 -1.25 -4.05 -11.61
CA ILE A 130 -1.70 -5.42 -11.36
C ILE A 130 -1.35 -6.33 -12.54
N ALA A 131 -1.60 -5.89 -13.77
CA ALA A 131 -1.28 -6.64 -14.98
C ALA A 131 0.24 -6.92 -15.10
N ALA A 132 1.09 -5.98 -14.72
CA ALA A 132 2.54 -6.14 -14.72
C ALA A 132 3.03 -7.22 -13.74
N PHE A 133 2.36 -7.39 -12.60
CA PHE A 133 2.68 -8.41 -11.60
C PHE A 133 2.00 -9.76 -11.85
N THR A 134 0.97 -9.81 -12.71
CA THR A 134 0.21 -11.03 -13.01
C THR A 134 1.06 -12.21 -13.49
N PRO A 135 2.10 -12.05 -14.32
CA PRO A 135 2.95 -13.16 -14.75
C PRO A 135 3.63 -13.93 -13.60
N LEU A 136 3.92 -13.25 -12.48
CA LEU A 136 4.52 -13.88 -11.31
C LEU A 136 3.60 -14.90 -10.63
N ILE A 137 2.28 -14.73 -10.74
CA ILE A 137 1.28 -15.65 -10.18
C ILE A 137 1.31 -17.01 -10.90
N PHE A 138 1.58 -16.97 -12.21
CA PHE A 138 1.57 -18.15 -13.08
C PHE A 138 2.95 -18.79 -13.24
N TRP A 139 3.95 -18.31 -12.51
CA TRP A 139 5.30 -18.87 -12.58
C TRP A 139 5.30 -20.32 -12.10
N PRO A 140 5.81 -21.29 -12.90
CA PRO A 140 5.79 -22.70 -12.53
C PRO A 140 6.89 -23.06 -11.51
N GLY A 141 6.67 -24.17 -10.80
CA GLY A 141 7.66 -24.74 -9.89
C GLY A 141 7.63 -24.17 -8.47
N PHE A 142 8.59 -24.62 -7.65
CA PHE A 142 8.70 -24.24 -6.24
C PHE A 142 8.90 -22.72 -6.06
N THR A 143 9.75 -22.13 -6.89
CA THR A 143 10.01 -20.69 -6.87
C THR A 143 8.73 -19.88 -7.17
N GLY A 144 7.89 -20.36 -8.09
CA GLY A 144 6.61 -19.70 -8.40
C GLY A 144 5.62 -19.78 -7.26
N GLN A 145 5.56 -20.90 -6.54
CA GLN A 145 4.71 -21.03 -5.36
C GLN A 145 5.09 -20.03 -4.27
N PHE A 146 6.36 -19.72 -4.14
CA PHE A 146 6.87 -18.75 -3.21
C PHE A 146 6.62 -17.31 -3.72
N MET A 147 6.97 -17.02 -4.97
CA MET A 147 6.88 -15.69 -5.57
C MET A 147 5.45 -15.14 -5.72
N ARG A 148 4.43 -16.00 -5.76
CA ARG A 148 3.02 -15.57 -5.89
C ARG A 148 2.50 -14.75 -4.71
N PHE A 149 3.10 -14.85 -3.53
CA PHE A 149 2.68 -14.08 -2.35
C PHE A 149 2.84 -12.58 -2.56
N LEU A 150 3.89 -12.16 -3.26
CA LEU A 150 4.16 -10.76 -3.52
C LEU A 150 3.06 -10.09 -4.39
N PRO A 151 2.74 -10.57 -5.60
CA PRO A 151 1.69 -9.97 -6.41
C PRO A 151 0.30 -10.05 -5.77
N ILE A 152 -0.01 -11.12 -5.04
CA ILE A 152 -1.29 -11.23 -4.32
C ILE A 152 -1.38 -10.14 -3.26
N THR A 153 -0.33 -9.91 -2.49
CA THR A 153 -0.30 -8.86 -1.47
C THR A 153 -0.41 -7.47 -2.09
N VAL A 154 0.33 -7.19 -3.16
CA VAL A 154 0.24 -5.92 -3.89
C VAL A 154 -1.18 -5.70 -4.43
N PHE A 155 -1.81 -6.73 -4.99
CA PHE A 155 -3.20 -6.67 -5.46
C PHE A 155 -4.15 -6.29 -4.33
N ILE A 156 -4.02 -6.94 -3.16
CA ILE A 156 -4.89 -6.66 -1.99
C ILE A 156 -4.67 -5.24 -1.49
N VAL A 157 -3.42 -4.78 -1.35
CA VAL A 157 -3.09 -3.42 -0.89
C VAL A 157 -3.68 -2.37 -1.83
N LEU A 158 -3.49 -2.53 -3.14
CA LEU A 158 -4.01 -1.59 -4.13
C LEU A 158 -5.55 -1.59 -4.18
N SER A 159 -6.18 -2.77 -4.04
CA SER A 159 -7.64 -2.87 -3.95
C SER A 159 -8.19 -2.21 -2.68
N ALA A 160 -7.53 -2.43 -1.54
CA ALA A 160 -7.87 -1.79 -0.27
C ALA A 160 -7.74 -0.26 -0.36
N SER A 161 -6.69 0.22 -1.01
CA SER A 161 -6.47 1.65 -1.26
C SER A 161 -7.56 2.26 -2.12
N LEU A 162 -7.95 1.58 -3.21
CA LEU A 162 -9.05 2.05 -4.06
C LEU A 162 -10.37 2.16 -3.28
N VAL A 163 -10.69 1.15 -2.47
CA VAL A 163 -11.90 1.15 -1.64
C VAL A 163 -11.88 2.32 -0.65
N LEU A 164 -10.76 2.50 0.07
CA LEU A 164 -10.62 3.62 1.02
C LEU A 164 -10.64 4.98 0.34
N SER A 165 -10.00 5.10 -0.81
CA SER A 165 -10.04 6.32 -1.61
C SER A 165 -11.47 6.66 -2.04
N LEU A 166 -12.25 5.68 -2.48
CA LEU A 166 -13.65 5.86 -2.87
C LEU A 166 -14.54 6.26 -1.68
N ILE A 167 -14.32 5.65 -0.51
CA ILE A 167 -15.07 5.99 0.72
C ILE A 167 -14.75 7.42 1.18
N HIS A 168 -13.47 7.81 1.19
CA HIS A 168 -13.04 9.15 1.60
C HIS A 168 -13.53 10.26 0.67
N ILE A 169 -13.76 9.91 -0.59
CA ILE A 169 -14.26 10.79 -1.64
C ILE A 169 -15.78 10.99 -1.56
N SER A 170 -16.51 9.97 -1.09
CA SER A 170 -17.98 10.03 -1.01
C SER A 170 -18.48 10.80 0.22
N GLU A 171 -17.66 10.96 1.27
CA GLU A 171 -17.99 11.78 2.45
C GLU A 171 -16.95 12.90 2.66
N PRO A 172 -17.09 14.05 1.98
CA PRO A 172 -16.27 15.21 2.29
C PRO A 172 -16.73 15.80 3.63
N THR A 173 -16.02 15.48 4.70
CA THR A 173 -16.10 16.19 5.98
C THR A 173 -15.51 17.59 5.90
#